data_d1f269a0933faccdbcfd44644b50feba
#
_entry.id   d1f269a0933faccdbcfd44644b50feba
#
_cell.length_a   1.000
_cell.length_b   1.000
_cell.length_c   1.000
_cell.angle_alpha   90.00
_cell.angle_beta   90.00
_cell.angle_gamma   90.00
#
_symmetry.space_group_name_H-M   'P 1'
#
loop_
_entity.id
_entity.type
_entity.pdbx_description
1 polymer ?
#
loop_
_entity_poly.entity_id
_entity_poly.type
_entity_poly.pdbx_seq_one_letter_code
_entity_poly.pdbx_strand_id
1 'polypeptide(L)'
;YSSAASDVYKRQEYFPNPGEMVAKLHEMGIETMVSIWPQIDWRSENYEEMKQQGLLVKSNSGIDVQMVFHGNNVFMDATNPRTREYVWDKCRKNYADLGINTFWLDEAEPEFGTYEYQTYRYYAGPVEKVGNIYPREYARLFYEGQQSNGQKDIVNLIRCAWAGSQKYGALVWSGDIMSTYEDFRKQICAGIHMGLSGIPWWTTDIGGFHGGWVDKPEFKELLIRWFQFGTFCPVMRIHGCRQPAQQIINKAGEVREWTGADNEIWSYGEENYEIMKKFILIREKMRGYTRELMKEAHENGSPVIRALFYEFPQDKACWDITDEYLYGADILVAPVCHEGAKGREVYLPEGAEWISARDGKSYAGGQKLYCDAPIDTLPVFLRDGRQEYLVGEI
;
A
#
# COMPACT_ATOMS: atom_id res chain seq x y z
N TYR A 1 1.94 4.68 -16.75
CA TYR A 1 3.26 4.34 -16.23
C TYR A 1 4.26 5.43 -16.60
N SER A 2 4.62 6.32 -15.67
CA SER A 2 5.83 7.10 -15.84
C SER A 2 7.00 6.21 -15.42
N SER A 3 7.67 5.60 -16.38
CA SER A 3 8.93 4.95 -16.11
C SER A 3 9.92 6.01 -15.65
N ALA A 4 10.41 5.85 -14.43
CA ALA A 4 11.52 6.52 -13.81
C ALA A 4 11.34 7.99 -13.38
N ALA A 5 11.51 8.21 -12.10
CA ALA A 5 11.56 9.52 -11.46
C ALA A 5 12.62 10.46 -12.04
N SER A 6 13.66 9.89 -12.58
CA SER A 6 14.75 10.63 -13.18
C SER A 6 14.51 10.99 -14.64
N ASP A 7 13.60 10.28 -15.29
CA ASP A 7 13.21 10.49 -16.67
C ASP A 7 11.84 11.13 -16.71
N VAL A 8 11.75 12.35 -16.23
CA VAL A 8 10.51 13.10 -16.19
C VAL A 8 10.00 13.36 -17.60
N TYR A 9 9.51 12.33 -18.24
CA TYR A 9 8.76 12.47 -19.48
C TYR A 9 7.29 12.68 -19.11
N LYS A 10 6.87 13.93 -19.11
CA LYS A 10 5.46 14.28 -19.08
C LYS A 10 4.88 13.91 -20.42
N ARG A 11 3.97 12.95 -20.48
CA ARG A 11 3.19 12.64 -21.68
C ARG A 11 2.24 13.80 -21.98
N GLN A 12 2.77 14.84 -22.62
CA GLN A 12 2.03 16.07 -22.92
C GLN A 12 0.78 15.81 -23.78
N GLU A 13 0.78 14.73 -24.54
CA GLU A 13 -0.39 14.33 -25.32
C GLU A 13 -1.60 13.97 -24.42
N TYR A 14 -1.36 13.30 -23.28
CA TYR A 14 -2.40 12.90 -22.33
C TYR A 14 -2.58 13.92 -21.21
N PHE A 15 -1.52 14.61 -20.84
CA PHE A 15 -1.52 15.61 -19.77
C PHE A 15 -0.99 16.96 -20.29
N PRO A 16 -1.73 17.64 -21.19
CA PRO A 16 -1.24 18.87 -21.83
C PRO A 16 -1.00 20.01 -20.83
N ASN A 17 -1.82 20.09 -19.78
CA ASN A 17 -1.74 21.12 -18.74
C ASN A 17 -1.76 20.49 -17.33
N PRO A 18 -0.69 19.82 -16.90
CA PRO A 18 -0.70 19.07 -15.64
C PRO A 18 -0.93 19.96 -14.42
N GLY A 19 -0.43 21.19 -14.40
CA GLY A 19 -0.65 22.13 -13.31
C GLY A 19 -2.13 22.53 -13.16
N GLU A 20 -2.83 22.80 -14.28
CA GLU A 20 -4.27 23.09 -14.26
C GLU A 20 -5.09 21.89 -13.80
N MET A 21 -4.74 20.67 -14.25
CA MET A 21 -5.38 19.43 -13.81
C MET A 21 -5.25 19.26 -12.30
N VAL A 22 -4.02 19.40 -11.75
CA VAL A 22 -3.76 19.26 -10.31
C VAL A 22 -4.54 20.31 -9.52
N ALA A 23 -4.55 21.57 -9.96
CA ALA A 23 -5.31 22.64 -9.30
C ALA A 23 -6.80 22.32 -9.23
N LYS A 24 -7.41 21.84 -10.32
CA LYS A 24 -8.82 21.44 -10.34
C LYS A 24 -9.11 20.25 -9.41
N LEU A 25 -8.22 19.28 -9.33
CA LEU A 25 -8.36 18.15 -8.39
C LEU A 25 -8.32 18.64 -6.94
N HIS A 26 -7.40 19.54 -6.61
CA HIS A 26 -7.34 20.15 -5.27
C HIS A 26 -8.61 20.94 -4.92
N GLU A 27 -9.18 21.68 -5.86
CA GLU A 27 -10.50 22.36 -5.67
C GLU A 27 -11.62 21.37 -5.33
N MET A 28 -11.52 20.12 -5.81
CA MET A 28 -12.45 19.04 -5.49
C MET A 28 -12.10 18.29 -4.20
N GLY A 29 -11.02 18.68 -3.50
CA GLY A 29 -10.52 18.00 -2.31
C GLY A 29 -9.78 16.69 -2.61
N ILE A 30 -9.27 16.53 -3.83
CA ILE A 30 -8.54 15.34 -4.30
C ILE A 30 -7.06 15.66 -4.40
N GLU A 31 -6.23 14.91 -3.66
CA GLU A 31 -4.77 14.97 -3.77
C GLU A 31 -4.28 14.04 -4.89
N THR A 32 -3.26 14.48 -5.59
CA THR A 32 -2.62 13.70 -6.67
C THR A 32 -1.34 13.06 -6.16
N MET A 33 -1.20 11.75 -6.40
CA MET A 33 0.02 11.00 -6.12
C MET A 33 0.68 10.58 -7.45
N VAL A 34 1.98 10.74 -7.58
CA VAL A 34 2.75 10.31 -8.75
C VAL A 34 3.63 9.12 -8.41
N SER A 35 3.63 8.12 -9.29
CA SER A 35 4.52 6.96 -9.17
C SER A 35 5.93 7.30 -9.64
N ILE A 36 6.91 6.92 -8.84
CA ILE A 36 8.33 7.14 -9.06
C ILE A 36 9.05 5.80 -8.97
N TRP A 37 9.85 5.51 -9.99
CA TRP A 37 10.73 4.34 -10.03
C TRP A 37 12.19 4.78 -9.92
N PRO A 38 13.06 4.03 -9.25
CA PRO A 38 14.47 4.40 -9.07
C PRO A 38 15.35 4.06 -10.27
N GLN A 39 14.77 3.58 -11.35
CA GLN A 39 15.46 3.20 -12.58
C GLN A 39 15.82 4.40 -13.42
N ILE A 40 17.02 4.37 -14.02
CA ILE A 40 17.52 5.36 -14.97
C ILE A 40 17.81 4.61 -16.29
N ASP A 41 17.00 4.85 -17.30
CA ASP A 41 17.24 4.31 -18.65
C ASP A 41 18.49 4.97 -19.26
N TRP A 42 19.33 4.22 -19.93
CA TRP A 42 20.56 4.74 -20.53
C TRP A 42 20.32 5.77 -21.65
N ARG A 43 19.10 5.85 -22.19
CA ARG A 43 18.68 6.87 -23.16
C ARG A 43 18.15 8.14 -22.49
N SER A 44 18.01 8.13 -21.18
CA SER A 44 17.54 9.27 -20.40
C SER A 44 18.49 10.45 -20.51
N GLU A 45 17.95 11.65 -20.57
CA GLU A 45 18.75 12.90 -20.50
C GLU A 45 19.57 13.00 -19.21
N ASN A 46 19.15 12.32 -18.14
CA ASN A 46 19.81 12.35 -16.84
C ASN A 46 20.93 11.31 -16.70
N TYR A 47 20.95 10.27 -17.56
CA TYR A 47 21.84 9.12 -17.38
C TYR A 47 23.34 9.50 -17.38
N GLU A 48 23.79 10.21 -18.41
CA GLU A 48 25.21 10.57 -18.54
C GLU A 48 25.67 11.49 -17.41
N GLU A 49 24.84 12.45 -17.01
CA GLU A 49 25.14 13.35 -15.91
C GLU A 49 25.23 12.57 -14.57
N MET A 50 24.26 11.71 -14.29
CA MET A 50 24.24 10.90 -13.06
C MET A 50 25.41 9.92 -13.01
N LYS A 51 25.78 9.34 -14.16
CA LYS A 51 26.93 8.44 -14.29
C LYS A 51 28.24 9.17 -13.98
N GLN A 52 28.48 10.32 -14.61
CA GLN A 52 29.69 11.12 -14.41
C GLN A 52 29.82 11.61 -12.96
N GLN A 53 28.73 11.95 -12.33
CA GLN A 53 28.70 12.38 -10.93
C GLN A 53 28.74 11.24 -9.92
N GLY A 54 28.65 9.98 -10.38
CA GLY A 54 28.67 8.78 -9.52
C GLY A 54 27.43 8.61 -8.67
N LEU A 55 26.25 8.96 -9.21
CA LEU A 55 24.95 8.93 -8.54
C LEU A 55 24.19 7.61 -8.75
N LEU A 56 24.71 6.74 -9.61
CA LEU A 56 24.13 5.45 -9.95
C LEU A 56 24.77 4.31 -9.17
N VAL A 57 24.04 3.19 -9.03
CA VAL A 57 24.60 1.94 -8.49
C VAL A 57 25.82 1.52 -9.31
N LYS A 58 26.85 1.03 -8.63
CA LYS A 58 28.14 0.62 -9.23
C LYS A 58 28.40 -0.85 -9.00
N SER A 59 29.43 -1.37 -9.66
CA SER A 59 30.00 -2.66 -9.31
C SER A 59 31.17 -2.53 -8.32
N ASN A 60 31.49 -3.60 -7.61
CA ASN A 60 32.66 -3.69 -6.76
C ASN A 60 33.98 -3.58 -7.54
N SER A 61 33.97 -3.97 -8.82
CA SER A 61 35.14 -3.92 -9.71
C SER A 61 35.30 -2.59 -10.45
N GLY A 62 34.40 -1.62 -10.24
CA GLY A 62 34.43 -0.33 -10.93
C GLY A 62 33.96 -0.38 -12.40
N ILE A 63 33.48 -1.51 -12.86
CA ILE A 63 32.87 -1.67 -14.20
C ILE A 63 31.45 -1.08 -14.16
N ASP A 64 31.01 -0.48 -15.26
CA ASP A 64 29.62 -0.05 -15.42
C ASP A 64 28.67 -1.24 -15.28
N VAL A 65 27.61 -1.03 -14.52
CA VAL A 65 26.58 -2.04 -14.26
C VAL A 65 25.40 -1.80 -15.19
N GLN A 66 24.87 -2.87 -15.72
CA GLN A 66 23.60 -2.87 -16.41
C GLN A 66 22.63 -3.75 -15.63
N MET A 67 21.56 -3.14 -15.14
CA MET A 67 20.54 -3.79 -14.32
C MET A 67 19.28 -3.92 -15.19
N VAL A 68 19.13 -5.08 -15.83
CA VAL A 68 18.07 -5.32 -16.81
C VAL A 68 16.74 -5.52 -16.08
N PHE A 69 15.87 -4.52 -16.14
CA PHE A 69 14.47 -4.63 -15.74
C PHE A 69 13.64 -3.67 -16.61
N HIS A 70 12.73 -4.22 -17.42
CA HIS A 70 11.96 -3.49 -18.44
C HIS A 70 12.80 -2.62 -19.39
N GLY A 71 14.04 -3.01 -19.66
CA GLY A 71 14.96 -2.34 -20.57
C GLY A 71 16.39 -2.28 -20.05
N ASN A 72 17.23 -1.54 -20.78
CA ASN A 72 18.62 -1.28 -20.38
C ASN A 72 18.66 -0.09 -19.43
N ASN A 73 18.77 -0.34 -18.17
CA ASN A 73 18.79 0.69 -17.15
C ASN A 73 19.78 0.35 -16.02
N VAL A 74 19.96 1.31 -15.15
CA VAL A 74 20.67 1.17 -13.90
C VAL A 74 19.88 1.91 -12.82
N PHE A 75 19.94 1.47 -11.59
CA PHE A 75 19.23 2.14 -10.50
C PHE A 75 20.02 3.34 -9.95
N MET A 76 19.32 4.40 -9.56
CA MET A 76 19.91 5.46 -8.78
C MET A 76 20.39 4.91 -7.44
N ASP A 77 21.49 5.42 -6.91
CA ASP A 77 21.99 5.04 -5.59
C ASP A 77 21.36 5.90 -4.50
N ALA A 78 20.21 5.50 -3.97
CA ALA A 78 19.50 6.24 -2.92
C ALA A 78 20.32 6.37 -1.62
N THR A 79 21.34 5.54 -1.42
CA THR A 79 22.23 5.64 -0.24
C THR A 79 23.21 6.82 -0.33
N ASN A 80 23.43 7.37 -1.55
CA ASN A 80 24.29 8.52 -1.76
C ASN A 80 23.53 9.83 -1.49
N PRO A 81 23.95 10.68 -0.54
CA PRO A 81 23.31 11.97 -0.27
C PRO A 81 23.17 12.87 -1.50
N ARG A 82 24.20 12.90 -2.38
CA ARG A 82 24.16 13.70 -3.60
C ARG A 82 23.11 13.21 -4.60
N THR A 83 22.90 11.89 -4.67
CA THR A 83 21.81 11.31 -5.47
C THR A 83 20.45 11.77 -4.94
N ARG A 84 20.27 11.77 -3.62
CA ARG A 84 19.02 12.23 -3.01
C ARG A 84 18.73 13.70 -3.34
N GLU A 85 19.70 14.56 -3.24
CA GLU A 85 19.56 15.99 -3.61
C GLU A 85 19.25 16.17 -5.10
N TYR A 86 19.97 15.49 -5.98
CA TYR A 86 19.77 15.56 -7.43
C TYR A 86 18.38 15.11 -7.86
N VAL A 87 17.94 13.94 -7.38
CA VAL A 87 16.64 13.35 -7.74
C VAL A 87 15.50 14.18 -7.15
N TRP A 88 15.64 14.65 -5.90
CA TRP A 88 14.66 15.55 -5.33
C TRP A 88 14.50 16.85 -6.12
N ASP A 89 15.58 17.47 -6.56
CA ASP A 89 15.50 18.70 -7.36
C ASP A 89 14.72 18.47 -8.68
N LYS A 90 14.91 17.33 -9.32
CA LYS A 90 14.13 16.93 -10.51
C LYS A 90 12.65 16.73 -10.16
N CYS A 91 12.35 15.98 -9.10
CA CYS A 91 10.96 15.72 -8.66
C CYS A 91 10.28 17.02 -8.19
N ARG A 92 10.98 17.89 -7.48
CA ARG A 92 10.45 19.19 -7.07
C ARG A 92 10.01 20.02 -8.27
N LYS A 93 10.89 20.23 -9.23
CA LYS A 93 10.62 21.05 -10.43
C LYS A 93 9.48 20.50 -11.28
N ASN A 94 9.37 19.17 -11.35
CA ASN A 94 8.45 18.54 -12.28
C ASN A 94 7.09 18.16 -11.67
N TYR A 95 7.04 18.02 -10.34
CA TYR A 95 5.84 17.58 -9.62
C TYR A 95 5.47 18.48 -8.44
N ALA A 96 6.36 18.69 -7.48
CA ALA A 96 6.02 19.46 -6.28
C ALA A 96 5.67 20.91 -6.59
N ASP A 97 6.40 21.56 -7.50
CA ASP A 97 6.12 22.94 -7.97
C ASP A 97 4.77 23.03 -8.73
N LEU A 98 4.17 21.90 -9.13
CA LEU A 98 2.81 21.82 -9.69
C LEU A 98 1.73 21.50 -8.65
N GLY A 99 2.11 21.34 -7.38
CA GLY A 99 1.18 21.00 -6.29
C GLY A 99 1.09 19.53 -5.96
N ILE A 100 1.86 18.63 -6.61
CA ILE A 100 1.88 17.19 -6.28
C ILE A 100 2.84 16.97 -5.13
N ASN A 101 2.28 16.67 -3.95
CA ASN A 101 3.03 16.56 -2.69
C ASN A 101 3.04 15.16 -2.07
N THR A 102 2.57 14.17 -2.80
CA THR A 102 2.58 12.76 -2.38
C THR A 102 3.18 11.90 -3.48
N PHE A 103 4.00 10.91 -3.09
CA PHE A 103 4.73 10.08 -4.03
C PHE A 103 4.50 8.60 -3.75
N TRP A 104 4.45 7.83 -4.83
CA TRP A 104 4.40 6.38 -4.81
C TRP A 104 5.77 5.85 -5.23
N LEU A 105 6.54 5.37 -4.26
CA LEU A 105 7.91 4.92 -4.41
C LEU A 105 7.92 3.42 -4.73
N ASP A 106 7.80 3.13 -6.01
CA ASP A 106 7.78 1.78 -6.53
C ASP A 106 9.20 1.25 -6.78
N GLU A 107 9.36 -0.04 -7.08
CA GLU A 107 10.65 -0.72 -7.33
C GLU A 107 11.68 -0.48 -6.20
N ALA A 108 11.20 -0.36 -4.98
CA ALA A 108 11.97 0.16 -3.85
C ALA A 108 12.94 -0.83 -3.21
N GLU A 109 12.97 -2.08 -3.64
CA GLU A 109 13.86 -3.15 -3.13
C GLU A 109 15.37 -2.87 -3.33
N PRO A 110 15.91 -2.33 -4.48
CA PRO A 110 15.36 -2.12 -5.82
C PRO A 110 15.14 -3.42 -6.59
N GLU A 111 14.10 -3.48 -7.41
CA GLU A 111 13.82 -4.63 -8.25
C GLU A 111 14.62 -4.59 -9.55
N PHE A 112 15.48 -5.55 -9.75
CA PHE A 112 16.25 -5.73 -10.98
C PHE A 112 16.32 -7.22 -11.34
N GLY A 113 16.39 -7.52 -12.65
CA GLY A 113 16.22 -8.87 -13.17
C GLY A 113 17.29 -9.88 -12.76
N THR A 114 18.48 -9.40 -12.35
CA THR A 114 19.57 -10.24 -11.87
C THR A 114 20.06 -9.73 -10.52
N TYR A 115 19.79 -10.50 -9.47
CA TYR A 115 20.24 -10.17 -8.11
C TYR A 115 21.68 -10.61 -7.90
N GLU A 116 22.62 -9.85 -8.41
CA GLU A 116 24.05 -10.08 -8.22
C GLU A 116 24.58 -9.31 -6.99
N TYR A 117 24.08 -9.65 -5.81
CA TYR A 117 24.43 -8.97 -4.55
C TYR A 117 25.94 -8.85 -4.31
N GLN A 118 26.71 -9.82 -4.75
CA GLN A 118 28.19 -9.82 -4.60
C GLN A 118 28.86 -8.85 -5.57
N THR A 119 28.22 -8.50 -6.65
CA THR A 119 28.76 -7.63 -7.70
C THR A 119 28.44 -6.17 -7.46
N TYR A 120 27.26 -5.87 -6.97
CA TYR A 120 26.77 -4.49 -6.85
C TYR A 120 27.29 -3.78 -5.59
N ARG A 121 27.46 -2.48 -5.75
CA ARG A 121 27.94 -1.60 -4.70
C ARG A 121 27.17 -0.30 -4.65
N TYR A 122 26.68 0.05 -3.48
CA TYR A 122 26.14 1.35 -3.15
C TYR A 122 27.23 2.28 -2.58
N TYR A 123 26.94 3.53 -2.47
CA TYR A 123 27.76 4.51 -1.75
C TYR A 123 28.00 4.07 -0.30
N ALA A 124 26.96 3.55 0.35
CA ALA A 124 27.05 3.02 1.71
C ALA A 124 27.90 1.75 1.85
N GLY A 125 28.20 1.03 0.77
CA GLY A 125 29.00 -0.18 0.79
C GLY A 125 28.55 -1.26 -0.21
N PRO A 126 29.16 -2.46 -0.15
CA PRO A 126 28.74 -3.60 -0.96
C PRO A 126 27.27 -3.99 -0.66
N VAL A 127 26.49 -4.26 -1.72
CA VAL A 127 25.06 -4.59 -1.57
C VAL A 127 24.83 -5.82 -0.69
N GLU A 128 25.71 -6.81 -0.74
CA GLU A 128 25.69 -7.98 0.15
C GLU A 128 25.59 -7.62 1.65
N LYS A 129 26.19 -6.49 2.05
CA LYS A 129 26.23 -6.05 3.45
C LYS A 129 25.16 -5.01 3.79
N VAL A 130 24.79 -4.17 2.85
CA VAL A 130 23.98 -2.97 3.13
C VAL A 130 22.71 -2.88 2.26
N GLY A 131 22.43 -3.88 1.41
CA GLY A 131 21.33 -3.83 0.44
C GLY A 131 19.98 -3.49 1.04
N ASN A 132 19.66 -4.07 2.18
CA ASN A 132 18.37 -3.89 2.84
C ASN A 132 18.08 -2.45 3.32
N ILE A 133 19.08 -1.57 3.38
CA ILE A 133 18.83 -0.15 3.74
C ILE A 133 18.27 0.67 2.58
N TYR A 134 18.30 0.16 1.35
CA TYR A 134 17.91 0.90 0.15
C TYR A 134 16.49 1.50 0.24
N PRO A 135 15.44 0.73 0.58
CA PRO A 135 14.08 1.28 0.70
C PRO A 135 13.97 2.38 1.76
N ARG A 136 14.70 2.26 2.86
CA ARG A 136 14.75 3.31 3.89
C ARG A 136 15.37 4.60 3.34
N GLU A 137 16.49 4.52 2.63
CA GLU A 137 17.16 5.69 2.05
C GLU A 137 16.38 6.28 0.87
N TYR A 138 15.62 5.45 0.16
CA TYR A 138 14.69 5.91 -0.88
C TYR A 138 13.51 6.69 -0.25
N ALA A 139 12.87 6.17 0.79
CA ALA A 139 11.86 6.91 1.55
C ALA A 139 12.43 8.22 2.12
N ARG A 140 13.66 8.17 2.65
CA ARG A 140 14.38 9.33 3.19
C ARG A 140 14.58 10.44 2.16
N LEU A 141 14.90 10.10 0.90
CA LEU A 141 15.07 11.06 -0.19
C LEU A 141 13.83 11.95 -0.30
N PHE A 142 12.66 11.33 -0.40
CA PHE A 142 11.40 12.07 -0.57
C PHE A 142 10.99 12.81 0.70
N TYR A 143 11.14 12.18 1.86
CA TYR A 143 10.82 12.80 3.14
C TYR A 143 11.64 14.08 3.39
N GLU A 144 12.98 14.00 3.30
CA GLU A 144 13.87 15.15 3.49
C GLU A 144 13.65 16.22 2.42
N GLY A 145 13.41 15.79 1.17
CA GLY A 145 13.10 16.68 0.07
C GLY A 145 11.80 17.47 0.29
N GLN A 146 10.70 16.79 0.60
CA GLN A 146 9.41 17.40 0.90
C GLN A 146 9.49 18.32 2.12
N GLN A 147 10.22 17.91 3.16
CA GLN A 147 10.47 18.72 4.35
C GLN A 147 11.23 20.01 4.00
N SER A 148 12.26 19.93 3.14
CA SER A 148 13.02 21.09 2.65
C SER A 148 12.15 22.05 1.84
N ASN A 149 11.09 21.55 1.20
CA ASN A 149 10.07 22.33 0.49
C ASN A 149 8.94 22.87 1.39
N GLY A 150 9.06 22.71 2.72
CA GLY A 150 8.14 23.27 3.71
C GLY A 150 6.94 22.38 4.07
N GLN A 151 6.85 21.18 3.52
CA GLN A 151 5.79 20.22 3.87
C GLN A 151 6.04 19.67 5.28
N LYS A 152 4.96 19.53 6.07
CA LYS A 152 5.02 19.05 7.46
C LYS A 152 4.45 17.64 7.60
N ASP A 153 3.30 17.42 6.97
CA ASP A 153 2.60 16.14 7.00
C ASP A 153 3.04 15.31 5.79
N ILE A 154 4.07 14.49 5.98
CA ILE A 154 4.73 13.76 4.89
C ILE A 154 4.44 12.27 5.03
N VAL A 155 3.72 11.71 4.05
CA VAL A 155 3.47 10.29 3.88
C VAL A 155 3.68 9.94 2.42
N ASN A 156 4.51 8.92 2.14
CA ASN A 156 4.71 8.38 0.81
C ASN A 156 4.41 6.89 0.79
N LEU A 157 3.75 6.43 -0.26
CA LEU A 157 3.50 5.02 -0.50
C LEU A 157 4.80 4.37 -0.99
N ILE A 158 5.26 3.30 -0.35
CA ILE A 158 6.50 2.61 -0.72
C ILE A 158 6.32 1.09 -0.74
N ARG A 159 6.89 0.42 -1.75
CA ARG A 159 6.67 -1.02 -1.98
C ARG A 159 7.29 -1.92 -0.93
N CYS A 160 8.35 -1.51 -0.30
CA CYS A 160 8.96 -2.25 0.79
C CYS A 160 9.60 -1.34 1.81
N ALA A 161 10.04 -1.90 2.93
CA ALA A 161 10.64 -1.16 4.02
C ALA A 161 11.75 -1.95 4.70
N TRP A 162 12.55 -1.26 5.45
CA TRP A 162 13.51 -1.83 6.39
C TRP A 162 13.43 -1.09 7.72
N ALA A 163 14.08 -1.63 8.74
CA ALA A 163 14.12 -1.01 10.06
C ALA A 163 14.49 0.48 9.98
N GLY A 164 13.64 1.34 10.53
CA GLY A 164 13.79 2.80 10.50
C GLY A 164 13.06 3.52 9.37
N SER A 165 12.40 2.80 8.44
CA SER A 165 11.62 3.43 7.36
C SER A 165 10.44 4.25 7.89
N GLN A 166 9.83 3.84 9.00
CA GLN A 166 8.74 4.58 9.66
C GLN A 166 9.12 6.03 10.01
N LYS A 167 10.39 6.32 10.26
CA LYS A 167 10.91 7.66 10.50
C LYS A 167 10.70 8.60 9.30
N TYR A 168 10.61 8.04 8.12
CA TYR A 168 10.55 8.78 6.85
C TYR A 168 9.18 8.69 6.18
N GLY A 169 8.11 8.63 6.98
CA GLY A 169 6.73 8.67 6.48
C GLY A 169 6.35 7.51 5.55
N ALA A 170 6.97 6.34 5.75
CA ALA A 170 6.72 5.19 4.90
C ALA A 170 5.35 4.56 5.20
N LEU A 171 4.43 4.65 4.23
CA LEU A 171 3.23 3.85 4.12
C LEU A 171 3.53 2.67 3.20
N VAL A 172 3.55 1.45 3.74
CA VAL A 172 4.02 0.27 3.00
C VAL A 172 2.84 -0.51 2.44
N TRP A 173 2.97 -1.02 1.20
CA TRP A 173 2.04 -2.02 0.67
C TRP A 173 2.78 -3.33 0.36
N SER A 174 2.03 -4.38 0.17
CA SER A 174 2.53 -5.75 0.08
C SER A 174 3.08 -6.18 -1.30
N GLY A 175 3.27 -5.24 -2.23
CA GLY A 175 3.79 -5.54 -3.58
C GLY A 175 2.77 -6.21 -4.49
N ASP A 176 3.25 -6.84 -5.54
CA ASP A 176 2.49 -7.39 -6.66
C ASP A 176 1.94 -8.79 -6.37
N ILE A 177 1.03 -8.86 -5.41
CA ILE A 177 0.42 -10.10 -4.93
C ILE A 177 -0.65 -10.65 -5.89
N MET A 178 -0.90 -11.96 -5.80
CA MET A 178 -1.90 -12.61 -6.65
C MET A 178 -3.33 -12.40 -6.15
N SER A 179 -4.27 -12.33 -7.07
CA SER A 179 -5.72 -12.27 -6.79
C SER A 179 -6.24 -13.66 -6.41
N THR A 180 -5.85 -14.14 -5.23
CA THR A 180 -6.23 -15.45 -4.68
C THR A 180 -6.60 -15.36 -3.20
N TYR A 181 -7.45 -16.29 -2.73
CA TYR A 181 -7.73 -16.41 -1.30
C TYR A 181 -6.51 -16.82 -0.47
N GLU A 182 -5.51 -17.49 -1.08
CA GLU A 182 -4.25 -17.81 -0.42
C GLU A 182 -3.48 -16.54 -0.09
N ASP A 183 -3.30 -15.66 -1.07
CA ASP A 183 -2.61 -14.40 -0.84
C ASP A 183 -3.42 -13.46 0.05
N PHE A 184 -4.74 -13.46 -0.06
CA PHE A 184 -5.58 -12.71 0.87
C PHE A 184 -5.32 -13.08 2.34
N ARG A 185 -5.28 -14.37 2.66
CA ARG A 185 -4.93 -14.82 4.03
C ARG A 185 -3.54 -14.36 4.46
N LYS A 186 -2.56 -14.41 3.55
CA LYS A 186 -1.20 -13.91 3.82
C LYS A 186 -1.20 -12.41 4.15
N GLN A 187 -2.09 -11.62 3.52
CA GLN A 187 -2.15 -10.18 3.77
C GLN A 187 -2.68 -9.83 5.16
N ILE A 188 -3.58 -10.61 5.72
CA ILE A 188 -4.03 -10.42 7.10
C ILE A 188 -2.84 -10.56 8.06
N CYS A 189 -2.08 -11.65 7.94
CA CYS A 189 -0.86 -11.86 8.72
C CYS A 189 0.20 -10.77 8.47
N ALA A 190 0.41 -10.38 7.20
CA ALA A 190 1.37 -9.36 6.84
C ALA A 190 1.07 -8.01 7.50
N GLY A 191 -0.20 -7.57 7.49
CA GLY A 191 -0.62 -6.34 8.16
C GLY A 191 -0.36 -6.35 9.66
N ILE A 192 -0.66 -7.48 10.32
CA ILE A 192 -0.37 -7.69 11.75
C ILE A 192 1.14 -7.60 12.02
N HIS A 193 1.96 -8.30 11.22
CA HIS A 193 3.42 -8.33 11.40
C HIS A 193 4.07 -6.98 11.11
N MET A 194 3.58 -6.21 10.14
CA MET A 194 4.07 -4.86 9.88
C MET A 194 3.82 -3.94 11.08
N GLY A 195 2.63 -4.01 11.68
CA GLY A 195 2.32 -3.31 12.94
C GLY A 195 3.27 -3.68 14.07
N LEU A 196 3.48 -4.99 14.31
CA LEU A 196 4.40 -5.49 15.33
C LEU A 196 5.87 -5.11 15.05
N SER A 197 6.24 -4.92 13.78
CA SER A 197 7.58 -4.47 13.37
C SER A 197 7.78 -2.96 13.51
N GLY A 198 6.79 -2.21 14.04
CA GLY A 198 6.83 -0.77 14.23
C GLY A 198 6.60 0.01 12.94
N ILE A 199 5.95 -0.58 11.93
CA ILE A 199 5.51 0.07 10.70
C ILE A 199 3.96 0.03 10.68
N PRO A 200 3.30 0.93 11.41
CA PRO A 200 1.85 0.88 11.61
C PRO A 200 1.05 1.32 10.39
N TRP A 201 1.67 2.05 9.46
CA TRP A 201 1.03 2.53 8.25
C TRP A 201 1.24 1.52 7.13
N TRP A 202 0.20 0.75 6.90
CA TRP A 202 0.22 -0.35 5.95
C TRP A 202 -1.07 -0.40 5.13
N THR A 203 -0.96 -0.94 3.94
CA THR A 203 -2.07 -1.20 3.02
C THR A 203 -1.79 -2.45 2.18
N THR A 204 -2.78 -2.89 1.45
CA THR A 204 -2.68 -3.97 0.45
C THR A 204 -3.39 -3.52 -0.83
N ASP A 205 -3.08 -4.18 -1.93
CA ASP A 205 -3.87 -4.06 -3.15
C ASP A 205 -5.17 -4.84 -2.95
N ILE A 206 -6.28 -4.12 -2.75
CA ILE A 206 -7.58 -4.75 -2.53
C ILE A 206 -7.96 -5.58 -3.77
N GLY A 207 -8.13 -6.87 -3.57
CA GLY A 207 -8.39 -7.85 -4.61
C GLY A 207 -7.15 -8.48 -5.24
N GLY A 208 -5.95 -8.18 -4.73
CA GLY A 208 -4.66 -8.58 -5.30
C GLY A 208 -4.25 -7.71 -6.49
N PHE A 209 -2.99 -7.79 -6.91
CA PHE A 209 -2.46 -7.05 -8.06
C PHE A 209 -2.62 -7.84 -9.37
N HIS A 210 -2.16 -9.09 -9.41
CA HIS A 210 -2.16 -9.93 -10.60
C HIS A 210 -3.33 -10.93 -10.65
N GLY A 211 -3.84 -11.22 -11.85
CA GLY A 211 -4.75 -12.33 -12.11
C GLY A 211 -6.24 -12.09 -11.81
N GLY A 212 -6.63 -10.88 -11.46
CA GLY A 212 -8.03 -10.52 -11.19
C GLY A 212 -8.88 -10.40 -12.47
N TRP A 213 -9.62 -11.44 -12.83
CA TRP A 213 -10.53 -11.44 -14.00
C TRP A 213 -11.88 -10.83 -13.64
N VAL A 214 -12.16 -9.61 -14.12
CA VAL A 214 -13.33 -8.80 -13.72
C VAL A 214 -14.69 -9.41 -14.09
N ASP A 215 -14.73 -10.33 -15.05
CA ASP A 215 -15.92 -11.04 -15.51
C ASP A 215 -16.23 -12.31 -14.67
N LYS A 216 -15.26 -12.79 -13.86
CA LYS A 216 -15.40 -14.04 -13.11
C LYS A 216 -16.08 -13.83 -11.77
N PRO A 217 -17.14 -14.61 -11.45
CA PRO A 217 -17.83 -14.53 -10.15
C PRO A 217 -16.89 -14.77 -8.97
N GLU A 218 -15.96 -15.71 -9.10
CA GLU A 218 -14.98 -16.07 -8.05
C GLU A 218 -14.07 -14.89 -7.70
N PHE A 219 -13.66 -14.10 -8.71
CA PHE A 219 -12.88 -12.91 -8.47
C PHE A 219 -13.71 -11.80 -7.84
N LYS A 220 -14.97 -11.63 -8.26
CA LYS A 220 -15.87 -10.62 -7.67
C LYS A 220 -16.13 -10.90 -6.19
N GLU A 221 -16.33 -12.17 -5.82
CA GLU A 221 -16.44 -12.59 -4.41
C GLU A 221 -15.16 -12.26 -3.63
N LEU A 222 -13.98 -12.65 -4.15
CA LEU A 222 -12.69 -12.36 -3.54
C LEU A 222 -12.50 -10.85 -3.35
N LEU A 223 -12.81 -10.05 -4.38
CA LEU A 223 -12.70 -8.59 -4.32
C LEU A 223 -13.56 -8.01 -3.20
N ILE A 224 -14.81 -8.43 -3.07
CA ILE A 224 -15.71 -7.97 -2.00
C ILE A 224 -15.16 -8.35 -0.62
N ARG A 225 -14.71 -9.60 -0.43
CA ARG A 225 -14.14 -10.05 0.85
C ARG A 225 -12.88 -9.28 1.21
N TRP A 226 -12.04 -9.01 0.23
CA TRP A 226 -10.83 -8.19 0.42
C TRP A 226 -11.15 -6.71 0.67
N PHE A 227 -12.21 -6.19 0.03
CA PHE A 227 -12.68 -4.82 0.24
C PHE A 227 -13.20 -4.61 1.67
N GLN A 228 -13.93 -5.60 2.20
CA GLN A 228 -14.37 -5.65 3.59
C GLN A 228 -13.17 -5.58 4.54
N PHE A 229 -12.13 -6.40 4.31
CA PHE A 229 -10.88 -6.33 5.07
C PHE A 229 -10.20 -4.96 4.93
N GLY A 230 -10.09 -4.43 3.71
CA GLY A 230 -9.49 -3.13 3.42
C GLY A 230 -10.14 -1.97 4.16
N THR A 231 -11.43 -2.07 4.46
CA THR A 231 -12.18 -1.09 5.26
C THR A 231 -11.60 -0.93 6.66
N PHE A 232 -11.05 -2.01 7.23
CA PHE A 232 -10.41 -2.07 8.55
C PHE A 232 -8.88 -2.20 8.45
N CYS A 233 -8.29 -1.70 7.36
CA CYS A 233 -6.85 -1.51 7.23
C CYS A 233 -6.46 -0.07 7.62
N PRO A 234 -5.20 0.18 8.02
CA PRO A 234 -4.72 1.55 8.28
C PRO A 234 -5.00 2.49 7.12
N VAL A 235 -4.70 2.07 5.90
CA VAL A 235 -5.08 2.77 4.67
C VAL A 235 -5.87 1.83 3.78
N MET A 236 -7.03 2.30 3.30
CA MET A 236 -7.87 1.58 2.34
C MET A 236 -7.48 2.01 0.94
N ARG A 237 -7.06 1.07 0.10
CA ARG A 237 -6.56 1.36 -1.25
C ARG A 237 -7.00 0.30 -2.24
N ILE A 238 -7.69 0.71 -3.30
CA ILE A 238 -7.98 -0.15 -4.44
C ILE A 238 -6.90 0.02 -5.51
N HIS A 239 -6.29 -1.07 -5.92
CA HIS A 239 -5.28 -1.11 -6.97
C HIS A 239 -5.17 -2.53 -7.53
N GLY A 240 -4.69 -2.65 -8.78
CA GLY A 240 -4.39 -3.94 -9.39
C GLY A 240 -4.44 -3.89 -10.91
N CYS A 241 -3.69 -4.79 -11.55
CA CYS A 241 -3.72 -5.02 -12.99
C CYS A 241 -4.80 -6.05 -13.32
N ARG A 242 -6.01 -5.57 -13.61
CA ARG A 242 -7.18 -6.41 -13.86
C ARG A 242 -7.15 -7.06 -15.25
N GLN A 243 -7.78 -8.21 -15.35
CA GLN A 243 -7.90 -8.95 -16.61
C GLN A 243 -9.36 -8.90 -17.13
N PRO A 244 -9.58 -8.96 -18.47
CA PRO A 244 -8.56 -9.04 -19.51
C PRO A 244 -7.79 -7.72 -19.70
N ALA A 245 -6.51 -7.83 -20.05
CA ALA A 245 -5.72 -6.66 -20.39
C ALA A 245 -6.28 -5.94 -21.62
N GLN A 246 -6.19 -4.62 -21.64
CA GLN A 246 -6.71 -3.75 -22.70
C GLN A 246 -5.58 -3.01 -23.40
N GLN A 247 -5.76 -2.71 -24.68
CA GLN A 247 -4.83 -1.91 -25.45
C GLN A 247 -5.13 -0.43 -25.31
N ILE A 248 -4.13 0.36 -24.96
CA ILE A 248 -4.22 1.83 -25.07
C ILE A 248 -3.86 2.21 -26.50
N ILE A 249 -4.83 2.73 -27.22
CA ILE A 249 -4.69 3.19 -28.61
C ILE A 249 -4.58 4.72 -28.61
N ASN A 250 -3.52 5.24 -29.25
CA ASN A 250 -3.35 6.69 -29.39
C ASN A 250 -4.34 7.29 -30.43
N LYS A 251 -4.34 8.63 -30.55
CA LYS A 251 -5.19 9.34 -31.54
C LYS A 251 -4.93 8.97 -33.01
N ALA A 252 -3.76 8.40 -33.31
CA ALA A 252 -3.40 7.92 -34.64
C ALA A 252 -3.84 6.47 -34.91
N GLY A 253 -4.47 5.79 -33.92
CA GLY A 253 -4.93 4.41 -34.05
C GLY A 253 -3.83 3.35 -33.78
N GLU A 254 -2.68 3.75 -33.25
CA GLU A 254 -1.57 2.83 -32.95
C GLU A 254 -1.67 2.34 -31.52
N VAL A 255 -1.40 1.04 -31.28
CA VAL A 255 -1.27 0.47 -29.95
C VAL A 255 0.01 1.03 -29.30
N ARG A 256 -0.14 1.76 -28.23
CA ARG A 256 0.98 2.33 -27.47
C ARG A 256 1.37 1.47 -26.27
N GLU A 257 0.39 0.95 -25.57
CA GLU A 257 0.58 0.24 -24.32
C GLU A 257 -0.54 -0.74 -24.07
N TRP A 258 -0.31 -1.58 -23.06
CA TRP A 258 -1.35 -2.41 -22.45
C TRP A 258 -1.66 -1.88 -21.06
N THR A 259 -2.93 -1.91 -20.68
CA THR A 259 -3.39 -1.62 -19.33
C THR A 259 -4.27 -2.74 -18.83
N GLY A 260 -4.59 -2.75 -17.54
CA GLY A 260 -5.60 -3.65 -16.98
C GLY A 260 -7.02 -3.24 -17.41
N ALA A 261 -7.98 -4.13 -17.20
CA ALA A 261 -9.40 -3.81 -17.27
C ALA A 261 -9.76 -2.79 -16.17
N ASP A 262 -10.93 -2.15 -16.32
CA ASP A 262 -11.47 -1.17 -15.37
C ASP A 262 -11.53 -1.74 -13.95
N ASN A 263 -11.13 -0.93 -12.96
CA ASN A 263 -10.98 -1.35 -11.57
C ASN A 263 -11.70 -0.41 -10.58
N GLU A 264 -12.53 0.50 -11.08
CA GLU A 264 -13.37 1.35 -10.25
C GLU A 264 -14.52 0.53 -9.65
N ILE A 265 -14.99 0.90 -8.46
CA ILE A 265 -16.02 0.14 -7.74
C ILE A 265 -17.31 -0.08 -8.54
N TRP A 266 -17.63 0.81 -9.47
CA TRP A 266 -18.80 0.69 -10.35
C TRP A 266 -18.61 -0.25 -11.56
N SER A 267 -17.37 -0.72 -11.80
CA SER A 267 -17.05 -1.60 -12.94
C SER A 267 -17.45 -3.07 -12.71
N TYR A 268 -17.82 -3.44 -11.49
CA TYR A 268 -18.08 -4.83 -11.08
C TYR A 268 -19.58 -5.21 -11.06
N GLY A 269 -20.47 -4.31 -11.50
CA GLY A 269 -21.91 -4.48 -11.50
C GLY A 269 -22.58 -3.91 -10.24
N GLU A 270 -23.89 -3.64 -10.36
CA GLU A 270 -24.64 -2.86 -9.36
C GLU A 270 -24.64 -3.48 -7.97
N GLU A 271 -24.86 -4.80 -7.86
CA GLU A 271 -24.88 -5.50 -6.57
C GLU A 271 -23.54 -5.34 -5.83
N ASN A 272 -22.42 -5.57 -6.53
CA ASN A 272 -21.09 -5.41 -5.93
C ASN A 272 -20.76 -3.95 -5.62
N TYR A 273 -21.22 -3.03 -6.48
CA TYR A 273 -21.07 -1.59 -6.24
C TYR A 273 -21.75 -1.17 -4.93
N GLU A 274 -23.01 -1.57 -4.71
CA GLU A 274 -23.72 -1.19 -3.49
C GLU A 274 -23.07 -1.78 -2.22
N ILE A 275 -22.53 -3.01 -2.30
CA ILE A 275 -21.76 -3.59 -1.19
C ILE A 275 -20.50 -2.76 -0.92
N MET A 276 -19.68 -2.49 -1.95
CA MET A 276 -18.44 -1.71 -1.79
C MET A 276 -18.72 -0.29 -1.29
N LYS A 277 -19.75 0.35 -1.79
CA LYS A 277 -20.22 1.67 -1.33
C LYS A 277 -20.62 1.66 0.15
N LYS A 278 -21.35 0.63 0.62
CA LYS A 278 -21.66 0.42 2.04
C LYS A 278 -20.38 0.46 2.87
N PHE A 279 -19.37 -0.30 2.48
CA PHE A 279 -18.10 -0.39 3.22
C PHE A 279 -17.26 0.91 3.15
N ILE A 280 -17.34 1.69 2.07
CA ILE A 280 -16.77 3.05 2.02
C ILE A 280 -17.48 3.96 3.04
N LEU A 281 -18.80 3.90 3.14
CA LEU A 281 -19.56 4.71 4.10
C LEU A 281 -19.25 4.32 5.55
N ILE A 282 -19.06 3.02 5.84
CA ILE A 282 -18.59 2.53 7.14
C ILE A 282 -17.20 3.11 7.42
N ARG A 283 -16.27 3.06 6.46
CA ARG A 283 -14.93 3.66 6.59
C ARG A 283 -15.01 5.15 6.91
N GLU A 284 -15.92 5.86 6.26
CA GLU A 284 -16.14 7.28 6.50
C GLU A 284 -16.64 7.56 7.93
N LYS A 285 -17.58 6.75 8.43
CA LYS A 285 -18.03 6.83 9.82
C LYS A 285 -16.90 6.62 10.83
N MET A 286 -15.93 5.76 10.51
CA MET A 286 -14.74 5.49 11.34
C MET A 286 -13.63 6.53 11.18
N ARG A 287 -13.78 7.57 10.36
CA ARG A 287 -12.72 8.57 10.08
C ARG A 287 -12.11 9.15 11.35
N GLY A 288 -12.93 9.54 12.32
CA GLY A 288 -12.47 10.07 13.61
C GLY A 288 -11.59 9.08 14.35
N TYR A 289 -12.11 7.87 14.56
CA TYR A 289 -11.37 6.80 15.23
C TYR A 289 -10.09 6.41 14.50
N THR A 290 -10.12 6.29 13.16
CA THR A 290 -8.91 6.03 12.37
C THR A 290 -7.84 7.10 12.55
N ARG A 291 -8.22 8.39 12.60
CA ARG A 291 -7.28 9.50 12.85
C ARG A 291 -6.67 9.43 14.24
N GLU A 292 -7.44 9.06 15.24
CA GLU A 292 -6.92 8.84 16.60
C GLU A 292 -5.90 7.71 16.64
N LEU A 293 -6.18 6.58 15.97
CA LEU A 293 -5.24 5.46 15.84
C LEU A 293 -3.96 5.84 15.10
N MET A 294 -4.07 6.64 14.03
CA MET A 294 -2.91 7.13 13.28
C MET A 294 -2.06 8.09 14.11
N LYS A 295 -2.70 8.92 14.93
CA LYS A 295 -2.02 9.80 15.88
C LYS A 295 -1.31 8.98 16.95
N GLU A 296 -1.98 7.98 17.53
CA GLU A 296 -1.38 7.06 18.52
C GLU A 296 -0.18 6.32 17.92
N ALA A 297 -0.30 5.86 16.65
CA ALA A 297 0.80 5.25 15.94
C ALA A 297 2.00 6.18 15.77
N HIS A 298 1.78 7.45 15.49
CA HIS A 298 2.84 8.47 15.36
C HIS A 298 3.50 8.79 16.72
N GLU A 299 2.71 8.96 17.77
CA GLU A 299 3.20 9.39 19.08
C GLU A 299 3.84 8.24 19.88
N ASN A 300 3.26 7.04 19.82
CA ASN A 300 3.59 5.92 20.69
C ASN A 300 4.13 4.69 19.93
N GLY A 301 4.07 4.67 18.58
CA GLY A 301 4.41 3.51 17.77
C GLY A 301 3.37 2.37 17.85
N SER A 302 2.19 2.62 18.40
CA SER A 302 1.15 1.59 18.54
C SER A 302 0.64 1.12 17.18
N PRO A 303 0.52 -0.20 16.93
CA PRO A 303 -0.01 -0.70 15.68
C PRO A 303 -1.50 -0.34 15.54
N VAL A 304 -1.90 0.01 14.30
CA VAL A 304 -3.31 0.23 13.96
C VAL A 304 -4.04 -1.09 13.81
N ILE A 305 -3.44 -2.04 13.07
CA ILE A 305 -3.85 -3.46 13.07
C ILE A 305 -3.06 -4.16 14.17
N ARG A 306 -3.76 -4.77 15.14
CA ARG A 306 -3.16 -5.40 16.31
C ARG A 306 -3.45 -6.91 16.33
N ALA A 307 -2.41 -7.72 16.58
CA ALA A 307 -2.63 -9.11 16.92
C ALA A 307 -3.51 -9.21 18.18
N LEU A 308 -4.35 -10.25 18.29
CA LEU A 308 -5.18 -10.43 19.48
C LEU A 308 -4.35 -10.50 20.75
N PHE A 309 -3.19 -11.19 20.72
CA PHE A 309 -2.28 -11.28 21.87
C PHE A 309 -1.64 -9.94 22.28
N TYR A 310 -1.65 -8.92 21.41
CA TYR A 310 -1.13 -7.60 21.75
C TYR A 310 -1.98 -6.92 22.85
N GLU A 311 -3.30 -7.05 22.75
CA GLU A 311 -4.26 -6.51 23.74
C GLU A 311 -4.62 -7.54 24.83
N PHE A 312 -4.57 -8.85 24.51
CA PHE A 312 -4.94 -9.95 25.39
C PHE A 312 -3.79 -10.96 25.57
N PRO A 313 -2.62 -10.53 26.11
CA PRO A 313 -1.43 -11.37 26.21
C PRO A 313 -1.59 -12.56 27.18
N GLN A 314 -2.55 -12.49 28.10
CA GLN A 314 -2.82 -13.56 29.08
C GLN A 314 -3.74 -14.65 28.52
N ASP A 315 -4.49 -14.36 27.49
CA ASP A 315 -5.34 -15.31 26.80
C ASP A 315 -4.50 -16.12 25.79
N LYS A 316 -4.23 -17.39 26.14
CA LYS A 316 -3.38 -18.26 25.34
C LYS A 316 -3.94 -18.55 23.94
N ALA A 317 -5.27 -18.57 23.79
CA ALA A 317 -5.89 -18.81 22.48
C ALA A 317 -5.56 -17.70 21.49
N CYS A 318 -5.35 -16.47 21.95
CA CYS A 318 -5.02 -15.32 21.11
C CYS A 318 -3.66 -15.45 20.39
N TRP A 319 -2.76 -16.32 20.86
CA TRP A 319 -1.41 -16.46 20.28
C TRP A 319 -1.37 -17.30 19.01
N ASP A 320 -2.37 -18.16 18.79
CA ASP A 320 -2.45 -19.06 17.65
C ASP A 320 -3.42 -18.59 16.55
N ILE A 321 -4.11 -17.46 16.76
CA ILE A 321 -5.09 -16.92 15.81
C ILE A 321 -4.39 -16.00 14.81
N THR A 322 -4.51 -16.35 13.52
CA THR A 322 -3.81 -15.68 12.42
C THR A 322 -4.72 -14.96 11.42
N ASP A 323 -6.03 -15.15 11.54
CA ASP A 323 -7.04 -14.66 10.61
C ASP A 323 -8.11 -13.75 11.26
N GLU A 324 -7.82 -13.29 12.48
CA GLU A 324 -8.55 -12.28 13.23
C GLU A 324 -7.58 -11.27 13.81
N TYR A 325 -8.02 -10.03 13.93
CA TYR A 325 -7.21 -8.96 14.49
C TYR A 325 -8.07 -7.87 15.13
N LEU A 326 -7.42 -6.99 15.86
CA LEU A 326 -8.05 -5.78 16.36
C LEU A 326 -7.67 -4.57 15.50
N TYR A 327 -8.66 -3.78 15.10
CA TYR A 327 -8.47 -2.45 14.54
C TYR A 327 -8.50 -1.45 15.69
N GLY A 328 -7.32 -0.94 16.05
CA GLY A 328 -7.11 -0.27 17.35
C GLY A 328 -7.27 -1.25 18.51
N ALA A 329 -7.74 -0.75 19.64
CA ALA A 329 -8.04 -1.56 20.84
C ALA A 329 -9.50 -2.01 20.94
N ASP A 330 -10.39 -1.46 20.10
CA ASP A 330 -11.83 -1.48 20.33
C ASP A 330 -12.61 -2.40 19.37
N ILE A 331 -12.09 -2.67 18.17
CA ILE A 331 -12.84 -3.33 17.11
C ILE A 331 -12.14 -4.63 16.72
N LEU A 332 -12.75 -5.78 17.02
CA LEU A 332 -12.33 -7.09 16.54
C LEU A 332 -12.90 -7.32 15.14
N VAL A 333 -12.04 -7.69 14.21
CA VAL A 333 -12.37 -7.93 12.81
C VAL A 333 -11.98 -9.36 12.43
N ALA A 334 -12.93 -10.10 11.88
CA ALA A 334 -12.74 -11.48 11.47
C ALA A 334 -13.08 -11.67 9.97
N PRO A 335 -12.12 -11.42 9.05
CA PRO A 335 -12.36 -11.51 7.61
C PRO A 335 -12.79 -12.90 7.16
N VAL A 336 -13.74 -12.98 6.22
CA VAL A 336 -14.11 -14.24 5.56
C VAL A 336 -13.11 -14.49 4.43
N CYS A 337 -12.16 -15.37 4.65
CA CYS A 337 -10.99 -15.57 3.80
C CYS A 337 -10.92 -16.94 3.10
N HIS A 338 -12.08 -17.54 2.85
CA HIS A 338 -12.24 -18.79 2.09
C HIS A 338 -13.32 -18.64 1.03
N GLU A 339 -13.03 -19.13 -0.17
CA GLU A 339 -13.95 -19.11 -1.31
C GLU A 339 -15.27 -19.81 -0.98
N GLY A 340 -16.38 -19.19 -1.36
CA GLY A 340 -17.74 -19.71 -1.17
C GLY A 340 -18.22 -19.76 0.27
N ALA A 341 -17.40 -19.33 1.24
CA ALA A 341 -17.78 -19.35 2.65
C ALA A 341 -18.88 -18.32 2.95
N LYS A 342 -19.93 -18.77 3.64
CA LYS A 342 -21.07 -17.96 4.07
C LYS A 342 -21.09 -17.68 5.56
N GLY A 343 -19.96 -17.90 6.22
CA GLY A 343 -19.76 -17.71 7.64
C GLY A 343 -18.41 -18.26 8.08
N ARG A 344 -18.07 -18.02 9.33
CA ARG A 344 -16.85 -18.53 9.95
C ARG A 344 -16.97 -18.63 11.45
N GLU A 345 -16.12 -19.43 12.09
CA GLU A 345 -15.89 -19.31 13.53
C GLU A 345 -15.11 -18.03 13.81
N VAL A 346 -15.44 -17.35 14.91
CA VAL A 346 -14.76 -16.19 15.46
C VAL A 346 -14.44 -16.46 16.92
N TYR A 347 -13.22 -16.20 17.33
CA TYR A 347 -12.83 -16.25 18.73
C TYR A 347 -12.97 -14.87 19.37
N LEU A 348 -13.69 -14.79 20.46
CA LEU A 348 -13.80 -13.58 21.27
C LEU A 348 -12.83 -13.66 22.46
N PRO A 349 -11.78 -12.83 22.52
CA PRO A 349 -10.78 -12.87 23.59
C PRO A 349 -11.38 -12.75 25.00
N GLU A 350 -10.81 -13.49 25.95
CA GLU A 350 -11.19 -13.47 27.36
C GLU A 350 -10.85 -12.11 28.01
N GLY A 351 -11.67 -11.66 28.94
CA GLY A 351 -11.44 -10.44 29.72
C GLY A 351 -12.11 -9.20 29.16
N ALA A 352 -13.00 -9.34 28.19
CA ALA A 352 -13.86 -8.29 27.66
C ALA A 352 -15.27 -8.77 27.38
N GLU A 353 -16.23 -7.86 27.30
CA GLU A 353 -17.54 -8.06 26.69
C GLU A 353 -17.47 -7.65 25.20
N TRP A 354 -18.11 -8.42 24.33
CA TRP A 354 -18.09 -8.22 22.91
C TRP A 354 -19.49 -8.00 22.34
N ILE A 355 -19.71 -6.87 21.69
CA ILE A 355 -20.98 -6.53 21.06
C ILE A 355 -20.87 -6.77 19.57
N SER A 356 -21.74 -7.61 18.99
CA SER A 356 -21.82 -7.84 17.56
C SER A 356 -22.20 -6.53 16.85
N ALA A 357 -21.37 -6.04 15.95
CA ALA A 357 -21.67 -4.85 15.16
C ALA A 357 -22.84 -5.05 14.20
N ARG A 358 -23.19 -6.30 13.88
CA ARG A 358 -24.33 -6.62 13.00
C ARG A 358 -25.68 -6.38 13.67
N ASP A 359 -25.86 -6.87 14.92
CA ASP A 359 -27.19 -6.93 15.56
C ASP A 359 -27.22 -6.43 17.03
N GLY A 360 -26.10 -5.93 17.53
CA GLY A 360 -26.00 -5.39 18.89
C GLY A 360 -26.05 -6.42 20.00
N LYS A 361 -26.01 -7.71 19.70
CA LYS A 361 -25.98 -8.75 20.74
C LYS A 361 -24.65 -8.77 21.47
N SER A 362 -24.73 -8.96 22.78
CA SER A 362 -23.61 -9.03 23.70
C SER A 362 -23.16 -10.47 23.94
N TYR A 363 -21.86 -10.69 24.01
CA TYR A 363 -21.22 -11.98 24.22
C TYR A 363 -20.08 -11.81 25.23
N ALA A 364 -19.97 -12.77 26.15
CA ALA A 364 -18.78 -12.82 27.01
C ALA A 364 -17.56 -13.26 26.21
N GLY A 365 -16.37 -12.75 26.56
CA GLY A 365 -15.11 -13.26 25.99
C GLY A 365 -14.78 -14.69 26.43
N GLY A 366 -13.71 -15.26 25.88
CA GLY A 366 -13.23 -16.62 26.15
C GLY A 366 -14.00 -17.71 25.40
N GLN A 367 -14.67 -17.41 24.29
CA GLN A 367 -15.47 -18.37 23.55
C GLN A 367 -15.33 -18.23 22.03
N LYS A 368 -15.68 -19.30 21.32
CA LYS A 368 -15.82 -19.29 19.86
C LYS A 368 -17.29 -19.22 19.49
N LEU A 369 -17.61 -18.44 18.48
CA LEU A 369 -18.94 -18.32 17.88
C LEU A 369 -18.86 -18.67 16.39
N TYR A 370 -19.88 -19.34 15.87
CA TYR A 370 -20.08 -19.35 14.42
C TYR A 370 -20.90 -18.12 14.02
N CYS A 371 -20.35 -17.34 13.09
CA CYS A 371 -20.96 -16.13 12.56
C CYS A 371 -21.38 -16.34 11.12
N ASP A 372 -22.67 -16.22 10.81
CA ASP A 372 -23.12 -16.14 9.43
C ASP A 372 -22.64 -14.84 8.81
N ALA A 373 -22.06 -14.93 7.62
CA ALA A 373 -21.52 -13.81 6.88
C ALA A 373 -21.88 -13.94 5.39
N PRO A 374 -23.10 -13.60 4.98
CA PRO A 374 -23.44 -13.41 3.58
C PRO A 374 -22.47 -12.40 2.95
N ILE A 375 -22.45 -12.32 1.61
CA ILE A 375 -21.41 -11.56 0.89
C ILE A 375 -21.33 -10.08 1.28
N ASP A 376 -22.40 -9.50 1.74
CA ASP A 376 -22.52 -8.10 2.17
C ASP A 376 -22.20 -7.87 3.66
N THR A 377 -21.76 -8.91 4.39
CA THR A 377 -21.53 -8.88 5.83
C THR A 377 -20.10 -9.32 6.18
N LEU A 378 -19.50 -8.63 7.13
CA LEU A 378 -18.21 -8.96 7.76
C LEU A 378 -18.43 -9.17 9.26
N PRO A 379 -18.00 -10.30 9.87
CA PRO A 379 -18.04 -10.43 11.32
C PRO A 379 -17.12 -9.40 12.00
N VAL A 380 -17.73 -8.50 12.77
CA VAL A 380 -17.07 -7.45 13.54
C VAL A 380 -17.68 -7.38 14.92
N PHE A 381 -16.83 -7.27 15.95
CA PHE A 381 -17.26 -7.15 17.35
C PHE A 381 -16.62 -5.94 18.00
N LEU A 382 -17.39 -5.27 18.85
CA LEU A 382 -17.04 -4.04 19.54
C LEU A 382 -16.75 -4.36 21.01
N ARG A 383 -15.57 -3.94 21.48
CA ARG A 383 -15.13 -4.22 22.85
C ARG A 383 -15.79 -3.30 23.86
N ASP A 384 -16.42 -3.85 24.90
CA ASP A 384 -16.95 -3.13 26.08
C ASP A 384 -17.86 -1.94 25.72
N GLY A 385 -18.67 -2.07 24.66
CA GLY A 385 -19.58 -1.01 24.21
C GLY A 385 -18.91 0.18 23.54
N ARG A 386 -17.62 0.08 23.17
CA ARG A 386 -16.94 1.15 22.44
C ARG A 386 -17.31 1.09 20.96
N GLN A 387 -17.28 2.22 20.28
CA GLN A 387 -17.59 2.35 18.84
C GLN A 387 -19.02 1.86 18.47
N GLU A 388 -19.99 1.96 19.38
CA GLU A 388 -21.38 1.46 19.20
C GLU A 388 -22.11 2.06 17.98
N TYR A 389 -21.64 3.18 17.44
CA TYR A 389 -22.19 3.77 16.22
C TYR A 389 -22.06 2.84 14.98
N LEU A 390 -21.30 1.75 15.10
CA LEU A 390 -21.18 0.72 14.05
C LEU A 390 -22.26 -0.36 14.13
N VAL A 391 -23.04 -0.42 15.21
CA VAL A 391 -24.12 -1.41 15.35
C VAL A 391 -25.21 -1.18 14.32
N GLY A 392 -25.52 -2.21 13.55
CA GLY A 392 -26.51 -2.17 12.47
C GLY A 392 -25.98 -1.63 11.13
N GLU A 393 -24.69 -1.33 11.05
CA GLU A 393 -24.06 -0.82 9.83
C GLU A 393 -23.33 -1.90 9.01
N ILE A 394 -23.00 -3.05 9.65
CA ILE A 394 -22.14 -4.10 9.05
C ILE A 394 -22.93 -5.35 8.65
#